data_63eb8b8bf4463a1ce758069e5250bd9c
#
_entry.id   63eb8b8bf4463a1ce758069e5250bd9c
#
_cell.length_a   1.000
_cell.length_b   1.000
_cell.length_c   1.000
_cell.angle_alpha   90.00
_cell.angle_beta   90.00
_cell.angle_gamma   90.00
#
_symmetry.space_group_name_H-M   'P 1'
#
loop_
_entity.id
_entity.type
_entity.pdbx_description
1 polymer ?
#
loop_
_entity_poly.entity_id
_entity_poly.type
_entity_poly.pdbx_seq_one_letter_code
_entity_poly.pdbx_strand_id
1 'polypeptide(L)'
;MVKPRALAIEDDKEIAELYGRVLQSLGFEAEIIRTGEAALVRLAAVVPAVVLLDLNLRSRVSGSDVLHRIRADNRLAGTRVVVITGHPVLAETLHDKADAVVIKPVDVGELRDLITRLHPRGKSD
;
A
#
# COMPACT_ATOMS: atom_id res chain seq x y z
N MET A 1 12.89 -6.37 18.84
CA MET A 1 12.11 -6.92 17.72
C MET A 1 12.10 -5.95 16.55
N VAL A 2 12.27 -6.49 15.37
CA VAL A 2 12.23 -5.68 14.17
C VAL A 2 10.78 -5.44 13.78
N LYS A 3 10.40 -4.18 13.56
CA LYS A 3 9.07 -3.84 13.08
C LYS A 3 8.93 -4.27 11.62
N PRO A 4 7.75 -4.77 11.22
CA PRO A 4 7.52 -5.03 9.82
C PRO A 4 7.49 -3.70 9.03
N ARG A 5 7.97 -3.75 7.81
CA ARG A 5 8.03 -2.59 6.94
C ARG A 5 6.71 -2.42 6.20
N ALA A 6 6.29 -1.17 6.03
CA ALA A 6 5.13 -0.86 5.21
C ALA A 6 5.42 0.37 4.36
N LEU A 7 4.86 0.40 3.15
CA LEU A 7 5.05 1.52 2.24
C LEU A 7 3.71 2.22 2.02
N ALA A 8 3.73 3.55 2.03
CA ALA A 8 2.60 4.36 1.62
C ALA A 8 2.98 5.07 0.32
N ILE A 9 2.36 4.66 -0.77
CA ILE A 9 2.66 5.19 -2.11
C ILE A 9 1.54 6.12 -2.50
N GLU A 10 1.82 7.42 -2.46
CA GLU A 10 0.84 8.48 -2.62
C GLU A 10 1.56 9.77 -3.00
N ASP A 11 1.12 10.44 -4.06
CA ASP A 11 1.80 11.64 -4.55
C ASP A 11 1.46 12.91 -3.78
N ASP A 12 0.31 12.99 -3.11
CA ASP A 12 -0.04 14.13 -2.28
C ASP A 12 0.71 14.03 -0.95
N LYS A 13 1.51 15.06 -0.64
CA LYS A 13 2.37 15.03 0.53
C LYS A 13 1.59 14.85 1.84
N GLU A 14 0.52 15.60 2.01
CA GLU A 14 -0.24 15.56 3.27
C GLU A 14 -0.96 14.23 3.46
N ILE A 15 -1.53 13.70 2.38
CA ILE A 15 -2.20 12.41 2.42
C ILE A 15 -1.18 11.29 2.67
N ALA A 16 -0.02 11.36 2.01
CA ALA A 16 1.04 10.38 2.21
C ALA A 16 1.50 10.37 3.67
N GLU A 17 1.67 11.55 4.27
CA GLU A 17 2.05 11.66 5.67
C GLU A 17 0.99 11.09 6.60
N LEU A 18 -0.29 11.31 6.28
CA LEU A 18 -1.38 10.73 7.05
C LEU A 18 -1.33 9.20 7.01
N TYR A 19 -1.15 8.63 5.83
CA TYR A 19 -1.04 7.18 5.69
C TYR A 19 0.18 6.64 6.45
N GLY A 20 1.29 7.36 6.39
CA GLY A 20 2.49 6.99 7.14
C GLY A 20 2.24 6.93 8.64
N ARG A 21 1.52 7.92 9.17
CA ARG A 21 1.17 7.94 10.60
C ARG A 21 0.23 6.80 10.97
N VAL A 22 -0.72 6.48 10.10
CA VAL A 22 -1.61 5.33 10.33
C VAL A 22 -0.79 4.05 10.45
N LEU A 23 0.11 3.82 9.51
CA LEU A 23 0.96 2.64 9.53
C LEU A 23 1.85 2.59 10.77
N GLN A 24 2.45 3.71 11.14
CA GLN A 24 3.29 3.78 12.36
C GLN A 24 2.48 3.44 13.60
N SER A 25 1.26 3.95 13.69
CA SER A 25 0.39 3.68 14.84
C SER A 25 0.00 2.21 14.96
N LEU A 26 0.10 1.47 13.85
CA LEU A 26 -0.19 0.03 13.83
C LEU A 26 1.07 -0.82 14.01
N GLY A 27 2.20 -0.20 14.27
CA GLY A 27 3.42 -0.93 14.59
C GLY A 27 4.35 -1.17 13.42
N PHE A 28 4.10 -0.54 12.27
CA PHE A 28 4.98 -0.70 11.11
C PHE A 28 6.10 0.34 11.11
N GLU A 29 7.23 -0.04 10.51
CA GLU A 29 8.23 0.91 10.07
C GLU A 29 7.76 1.41 8.71
N ALA A 30 7.21 2.63 8.69
CA ALA A 30 6.54 3.16 7.51
C ALA A 30 7.47 4.01 6.67
N GLU A 31 7.38 3.85 5.36
CA GLU A 31 8.07 4.70 4.40
C GLU A 31 7.04 5.34 3.49
N ILE A 32 7.25 6.61 3.18
CA ILE A 32 6.41 7.36 2.26
C ILE A 32 7.12 7.45 0.92
N ILE A 33 6.42 7.08 -0.16
CA ILE A 33 6.96 7.11 -1.51
C ILE A 33 5.98 7.88 -2.37
N ARG A 34 6.47 8.85 -3.13
CA ARG A 34 5.63 9.84 -3.79
C ARG A 34 5.45 9.62 -5.29
N THR A 35 6.21 8.71 -5.90
CA THR A 35 6.09 8.43 -7.34
C THR A 35 6.12 6.93 -7.60
N GLY A 36 5.57 6.54 -8.75
CA GLY A 36 5.62 5.13 -9.15
C GLY A 36 7.05 4.67 -9.41
N GLU A 37 7.88 5.53 -9.99
CA GLU A 37 9.28 5.20 -10.27
C GLU A 37 10.04 4.91 -8.99
N ALA A 38 9.89 5.77 -7.98
CA ALA A 38 10.53 5.55 -6.68
C ALA A 38 10.00 4.29 -6.01
N ALA A 39 8.72 3.99 -6.19
CA ALA A 39 8.14 2.78 -5.64
C ALA A 39 8.78 1.53 -6.24
N LEU A 40 8.98 1.49 -7.55
CA LEU A 40 9.62 0.34 -8.20
C LEU A 40 11.05 0.16 -7.72
N VAL A 41 11.80 1.24 -7.58
CA VAL A 41 13.17 1.18 -7.06
C VAL A 41 13.18 0.60 -5.64
N ARG A 42 12.28 1.08 -4.80
CA ARG A 42 12.25 0.63 -3.41
C ARG A 42 11.79 -0.82 -3.29
N LEU A 43 10.80 -1.22 -4.07
CA LEU A 43 10.28 -2.60 -4.04
C LEU A 43 11.32 -3.62 -4.55
N ALA A 44 12.27 -3.18 -5.36
CA ALA A 44 13.38 -4.04 -5.77
C ALA A 44 14.34 -4.34 -4.61
N ALA A 45 14.36 -3.47 -3.59
CA ALA A 45 15.31 -3.56 -2.48
C ALA A 45 14.72 -4.13 -1.21
N VAL A 46 13.40 -4.03 -1.01
CA VAL A 46 12.76 -4.44 0.24
C VAL A 46 11.54 -5.31 -0.02
N VAL A 47 11.13 -6.08 0.99
CA VAL A 47 9.91 -6.88 0.96
C VAL A 47 9.01 -6.35 2.07
N PRO A 48 8.09 -5.42 1.77
CA PRO A 48 7.20 -4.90 2.80
C PRO A 48 6.11 -5.90 3.15
N ALA A 49 5.63 -5.82 4.38
CA ALA A 49 4.48 -6.61 4.80
C ALA A 49 3.19 -6.05 4.21
N VAL A 50 3.08 -4.71 4.14
CA VAL A 50 1.88 -4.02 3.66
C VAL A 50 2.29 -2.86 2.76
N VAL A 51 1.53 -2.67 1.68
CA VAL A 51 1.66 -1.52 0.79
C VAL A 51 0.28 -0.86 0.68
N LEU A 52 0.22 0.44 1.00
CA LEU A 52 -0.93 1.28 0.67
C LEU A 52 -0.61 1.94 -0.66
N LEU A 53 -1.43 1.71 -1.66
CA LEU A 53 -1.13 2.13 -3.02
C LEU A 53 -2.27 2.95 -3.59
N ASP A 54 -2.03 4.25 -3.76
CA ASP A 54 -2.97 5.11 -4.49
C ASP A 54 -2.79 4.85 -5.98
N LEU A 55 -3.88 4.53 -6.66
CA LEU A 55 -3.81 4.27 -8.10
C LEU A 55 -3.65 5.56 -8.91
N ASN A 56 -4.00 6.71 -8.34
CA ASN A 56 -3.95 7.98 -9.04
C ASN A 56 -2.62 8.70 -8.82
N LEU A 57 -1.53 8.04 -9.20
CA LEU A 57 -0.20 8.67 -9.13
C LEU A 57 0.05 9.49 -10.39
N ARG A 58 0.45 10.75 -10.21
CA ARG A 58 0.78 11.65 -11.30
C ARG A 58 2.25 11.51 -11.68
N SER A 59 2.63 10.29 -12.02
CA SER A 59 4.00 9.98 -12.43
C SER A 59 3.94 9.11 -13.67
N ARG A 60 5.08 8.93 -14.32
CA ARG A 60 5.15 8.13 -15.56
C ARG A 60 4.75 6.68 -15.29
N VAL A 61 5.21 6.13 -14.17
CA VAL A 61 4.78 4.81 -13.73
C VAL A 61 3.51 5.00 -12.92
N SER A 62 2.42 4.38 -13.33
CA SER A 62 1.12 4.51 -12.68
C SER A 62 1.01 3.60 -11.45
N GLY A 63 -0.02 3.85 -10.62
CA GLY A 63 -0.33 2.95 -9.52
C GLY A 63 -0.66 1.54 -10.02
N SER A 64 -1.36 1.42 -11.14
CA SER A 64 -1.66 0.12 -11.75
C SER A 64 -0.37 -0.61 -12.15
N ASP A 65 0.59 0.11 -12.72
CA ASP A 65 1.89 -0.46 -13.08
C ASP A 65 2.61 -1.01 -11.86
N VAL A 66 2.58 -0.26 -10.76
CA VAL A 66 3.20 -0.69 -9.50
C VAL A 66 2.53 -1.98 -9.01
N LEU A 67 1.20 -2.03 -9.02
CA LEU A 67 0.45 -3.21 -8.58
C LEU A 67 0.82 -4.43 -9.42
N HIS A 68 0.85 -4.29 -10.73
CA HIS A 68 1.21 -5.39 -11.62
C HIS A 68 2.63 -5.87 -11.34
N ARG A 69 3.56 -4.96 -11.10
CA ARG A 69 4.94 -5.32 -10.80
C ARG A 69 5.04 -6.09 -9.49
N ILE A 70 4.29 -5.68 -8.47
CA ILE A 70 4.28 -6.39 -7.19
C ILE A 70 3.79 -7.83 -7.40
N ARG A 71 2.71 -8.00 -8.14
CA ARG A 71 2.13 -9.34 -8.34
C ARG A 71 2.95 -10.23 -9.26
N ALA A 72 3.79 -9.64 -10.10
CA ALA A 72 4.69 -10.40 -10.97
C ALA A 72 5.97 -10.85 -10.27
N ASP A 73 6.25 -10.34 -9.08
CA ASP A 73 7.48 -10.63 -8.35
C ASP A 73 7.20 -11.65 -7.24
N ASN A 74 7.75 -12.86 -7.39
CA ASN A 74 7.54 -13.93 -6.42
C ASN A 74 8.04 -13.58 -5.01
N ARG A 75 9.08 -12.74 -4.91
CA ARG A 75 9.57 -12.26 -3.61
C ARG A 75 8.48 -11.54 -2.83
N LEU A 76 7.57 -10.89 -3.54
CA LEU A 76 6.52 -10.06 -2.95
C LEU A 76 5.18 -10.78 -2.85
N ALA A 77 5.18 -12.10 -3.02
CA ALA A 77 3.93 -12.88 -3.00
C ALA A 77 3.17 -12.72 -1.68
N GLY A 78 3.88 -12.55 -0.57
CA GLY A 78 3.25 -12.37 0.75
C GLY A 78 2.94 -10.92 1.12
N THR A 79 3.34 -9.97 0.28
CA THR A 79 3.07 -8.55 0.54
C THR A 79 1.58 -8.28 0.37
N ARG A 80 0.94 -7.72 1.40
CA ARG A 80 -0.47 -7.33 1.34
C ARG A 80 -0.58 -5.96 0.70
N VAL A 81 -1.43 -5.83 -0.32
CA VAL A 81 -1.60 -4.57 -1.02
C VAL A 81 -3.02 -4.07 -0.82
N VAL A 82 -3.14 -2.86 -0.29
CA VAL A 82 -4.39 -2.13 -0.17
C VAL A 82 -4.38 -1.06 -1.26
N VAL A 83 -5.25 -1.23 -2.24
CA VAL A 83 -5.39 -0.26 -3.33
C VAL A 83 -6.38 0.81 -2.91
N ILE A 84 -6.04 2.06 -3.14
CA ILE A 84 -6.88 3.22 -2.81
C ILE A 84 -7.17 3.96 -4.10
N THR A 85 -8.45 4.19 -4.39
CA THR A 85 -8.86 4.83 -5.65
C THR A 85 -10.20 5.53 -5.51
N GLY A 86 -10.38 6.60 -6.28
CA GLY A 86 -11.68 7.26 -6.41
C GLY A 86 -12.52 6.72 -7.57
N HIS A 87 -12.04 5.70 -8.28
CA HIS A 87 -12.72 5.18 -9.49
C HIS A 87 -13.26 3.77 -9.23
N PRO A 88 -14.58 3.63 -8.94
CA PRO A 88 -15.15 2.32 -8.63
C PRO A 88 -14.96 1.27 -9.72
N VAL A 89 -15.03 1.67 -11.00
CA VAL A 89 -14.85 0.74 -12.11
C VAL A 89 -13.43 0.18 -12.14
N LEU A 90 -12.44 1.05 -11.93
CA LEU A 90 -11.04 0.63 -11.87
C LEU A 90 -10.80 -0.28 -10.68
N ALA A 91 -11.41 0.06 -9.54
CA ALA A 91 -11.32 -0.76 -8.34
C ALA A 91 -11.79 -2.20 -8.62
N GLU A 92 -12.93 -2.33 -9.29
CA GLU A 92 -13.49 -3.63 -9.62
C GLU A 92 -12.60 -4.42 -10.56
N THR A 93 -11.97 -3.72 -11.52
CA THR A 93 -11.07 -4.35 -12.48
C THR A 93 -9.83 -4.94 -11.80
N LEU A 94 -9.35 -4.32 -10.72
CA LEU A 94 -8.10 -4.69 -10.07
C LEU A 94 -8.26 -5.45 -8.77
N HIS A 95 -9.51 -5.72 -8.34
CA HIS A 95 -9.74 -6.27 -7.00
C HIS A 95 -9.14 -7.67 -6.81
N ASP A 96 -8.97 -8.43 -7.87
CA ASP A 96 -8.36 -9.76 -7.78
C ASP A 96 -6.82 -9.71 -7.65
N LYS A 97 -6.23 -8.54 -7.91
CA LYS A 97 -4.78 -8.32 -7.77
C LYS A 97 -4.41 -7.65 -6.45
N ALA A 98 -5.38 -7.10 -5.74
CA ALA A 98 -5.19 -6.44 -4.46
C ALA A 98 -5.78 -7.29 -3.35
N ASP A 99 -5.22 -7.17 -2.15
CA ASP A 99 -5.79 -7.84 -0.97
C ASP A 99 -7.03 -7.11 -0.48
N ALA A 100 -7.11 -5.81 -0.75
CA ALA A 100 -8.28 -5.01 -0.43
C ALA A 100 -8.29 -3.76 -1.31
N VAL A 101 -9.48 -3.20 -1.50
CA VAL A 101 -9.66 -1.97 -2.24
C VAL A 101 -10.47 -1.00 -1.38
N VAL A 102 -9.97 0.23 -1.28
CA VAL A 102 -10.63 1.31 -0.56
C VAL A 102 -11.02 2.38 -1.55
N ILE A 103 -12.29 2.77 -1.54
CA ILE A 103 -12.80 3.82 -2.41
C ILE A 103 -12.74 5.15 -1.65
N LYS A 104 -12.19 6.17 -2.29
CA LYS A 104 -12.13 7.52 -1.71
C LYS A 104 -13.55 8.11 -1.62
N PRO A 105 -13.83 8.92 -0.58
CA PRO A 105 -12.92 9.40 0.46
C PRO A 105 -12.59 8.31 1.47
N VAL A 106 -11.35 8.31 1.96
CA VAL A 106 -10.87 7.28 2.89
C VAL A 106 -11.28 7.61 4.31
N ASP A 107 -11.92 6.66 4.97
CA ASP A 107 -12.18 6.72 6.39
C ASP A 107 -10.98 6.08 7.11
N VAL A 108 -10.29 6.86 7.92
CA VAL A 108 -9.04 6.41 8.57
C VAL A 108 -9.30 5.24 9.51
N GLY A 109 -10.43 5.26 10.23
CA GLY A 109 -10.78 4.16 11.14
C GLY A 109 -10.99 2.86 10.38
N GLU A 110 -11.70 2.91 9.27
CA GLU A 110 -11.90 1.73 8.42
C GLU A 110 -10.59 1.23 7.83
N LEU A 111 -9.72 2.16 7.41
CA LEU A 111 -8.41 1.80 6.87
C LEU A 111 -7.56 1.08 7.92
N ARG A 112 -7.55 1.59 9.17
CA ARG A 112 -6.82 0.95 10.27
C ARG A 112 -7.33 -0.46 10.52
N ASP A 113 -8.65 -0.63 10.57
CA ASP A 113 -9.26 -1.94 10.80
C ASP A 113 -8.91 -2.92 9.68
N LEU A 114 -8.94 -2.43 8.44
CA LEU A 114 -8.61 -3.24 7.28
C LEU A 114 -7.16 -3.72 7.32
N ILE A 115 -6.23 -2.81 7.58
CA ILE A 115 -4.81 -3.16 7.67
C ILE A 115 -4.59 -4.18 8.79
N THR A 116 -5.26 -3.99 9.92
CA THR A 116 -5.14 -4.90 11.06
C THR A 116 -5.62 -6.30 10.70
N ARG A 117 -6.69 -6.40 9.92
CA ARG A 117 -7.19 -7.71 9.47
C ARG A 117 -6.22 -8.37 8.51
N LEU A 118 -5.61 -7.61 7.61
CA LEU A 118 -4.67 -8.15 6.62
C LEU A 118 -3.34 -8.56 7.25
N HIS A 119 -2.93 -7.85 8.28
CA HIS A 119 -1.67 -8.12 9.00
C HIS A 119 -1.93 -8.02 10.50
N PRO A 120 -2.45 -9.08 11.12
CA PRO A 120 -2.81 -9.04 12.55
C PRO A 120 -1.57 -8.84 13.42
N ARG A 121 -1.67 -7.89 14.34
CA ARG A 121 -0.61 -7.62 15.31
C ARG A 121 -0.57 -8.73 16.34
N GLY A 122 0.64 -9.01 16.83
CA GLY A 122 0.83 -10.01 17.84
C GLY A 122 0.85 -11.44 17.31
N LYS A 123 0.59 -11.62 16.05
CA LYS A 123 0.80 -12.92 15.41
C LYS A 123 2.23 -13.00 14.97
N SER A 124 3.02 -13.65 15.75
CA SER A 124 4.40 -13.89 15.40
C SER A 124 4.52 -15.30 14.90
N ASP A 125 5.06 -15.44 13.78
CA ASP A 125 5.17 -16.78 13.22
C ASP A 125 6.53 -17.07 12.69
#